data_35e04761d163c6bbd1038024752e04e1
#
_entry.id   35e04761d163c6bbd1038024752e04e1
#
_cell.length_a   1.000
_cell.length_b   1.000
_cell.length_c   1.000
_cell.angle_alpha   90.00
_cell.angle_beta   90.00
_cell.angle_gamma   90.00
#
_symmetry.space_group_name_H-M   'P 1'
#
loop_
_entity.id
_entity.type
_entity.pdbx_description
1 polymer ?
#
loop_
_entity_poly.entity_id
_entity_poly.type
_entity_poly.pdbx_seq_one_letter_code
_entity_poly.pdbx_strand_id
1 'polypeptide(L)'
;MSEFIYIIDKIIGAEFIKEPFPHLEIENFLSQEHLDMLLSDEQIHFKEQPDDETLIQTLVGRGYEIQNFPGCCTDPRDYLNRLQNNNWPSDIKGTPIESYGITFRLTKYKNDKIAQLIDFLNGRDFKIALETKFGIRHQNSIITAIQKNLTKYEITPHPDTKRKALTYLLNINKDDSIEGYDVHTHLLKFKKEYEHIYKVWDDTKDLDRCWVPWDLCESKKTIRKNNSIVLFSPTSHTLHAVKLDYPHKQFQRTQIYGNLMYENVARQPAMDYKTLL
;
A
#
# COMPACT_ATOMS: atom_id res chain seq x y z
N MET A 1 21.09 -21.69 -3.06
CA MET A 1 20.41 -20.64 -3.86
C MET A 1 19.01 -20.51 -3.26
N SER A 2 18.51 -19.32 -3.01
CA SER A 2 17.17 -19.15 -2.42
C SER A 2 16.09 -19.69 -3.38
N GLU A 3 15.07 -20.38 -2.86
CA GLU A 3 13.92 -20.84 -3.65
C GLU A 3 13.11 -19.68 -4.25
N PHE A 4 13.30 -18.45 -3.74
CA PHE A 4 12.62 -17.23 -4.19
C PHE A 4 13.38 -16.46 -5.29
N ILE A 5 14.51 -16.98 -5.82
CA ILE A 5 15.35 -16.25 -6.77
C ILE A 5 14.57 -15.87 -8.06
N TYR A 6 13.60 -16.66 -8.48
CA TYR A 6 12.75 -16.39 -9.64
C TYR A 6 12.00 -15.04 -9.54
N ILE A 7 11.79 -14.53 -8.33
CA ILE A 7 11.18 -13.20 -8.09
C ILE A 7 12.06 -12.11 -8.69
N ILE A 8 13.38 -12.24 -8.56
CA ILE A 8 14.35 -11.30 -9.15
C ILE A 8 14.25 -11.33 -10.68
N ASP A 9 14.20 -12.52 -11.26
CA ASP A 9 14.10 -12.67 -12.72
C ASP A 9 12.81 -12.02 -13.26
N LYS A 10 11.69 -12.18 -12.56
CA LYS A 10 10.42 -11.51 -12.91
C LYS A 10 10.53 -9.98 -12.88
N ILE A 11 11.19 -9.41 -11.86
CA ILE A 11 11.36 -7.96 -11.75
C ILE A 11 12.27 -7.44 -12.86
N ILE A 12 13.41 -8.08 -13.06
CA ILE A 12 14.38 -7.64 -14.08
C ILE A 12 13.78 -7.76 -15.48
N GLY A 13 13.06 -8.85 -15.77
CA GLY A 13 12.44 -9.10 -17.07
C GLY A 13 11.18 -8.28 -17.36
N ALA A 14 10.51 -7.72 -16.34
CA ALA A 14 9.27 -6.96 -16.55
C ALA A 14 9.52 -5.64 -17.31
N GLU A 15 8.59 -5.24 -18.15
CA GLU A 15 8.63 -3.95 -18.85
C GLU A 15 7.87 -2.87 -18.10
N PHE A 16 8.35 -1.62 -18.18
CA PHE A 16 7.64 -0.48 -17.60
C PHE A 16 6.38 -0.15 -18.38
N ILE A 17 5.26 -0.08 -17.67
CA ILE A 17 4.02 0.51 -18.15
C ILE A 17 4.14 2.03 -17.94
N LYS A 18 3.92 2.81 -18.99
CA LYS A 18 4.12 4.27 -18.97
C LYS A 18 2.94 5.04 -18.38
N GLU A 19 1.72 4.52 -18.55
CA GLU A 19 0.48 5.17 -18.12
C GLU A 19 -0.10 4.52 -16.85
N PRO A 20 -0.62 5.31 -15.89
CA PRO A 20 -0.68 6.79 -15.85
C PRO A 20 0.67 7.45 -15.51
N PHE A 21 1.62 6.70 -15.00
CA PHE A 21 3.01 7.06 -14.72
C PHE A 21 3.87 5.79 -14.82
N PRO A 22 5.20 5.89 -14.94
CA PRO A 22 6.07 4.73 -15.03
C PRO A 22 5.96 3.81 -13.81
N HIS A 23 5.50 2.58 -14.04
CA HIS A 23 5.37 1.54 -13.01
C HIS A 23 5.58 0.15 -13.61
N LEU A 24 5.86 -0.82 -12.76
CA LEU A 24 5.76 -2.23 -13.11
C LEU A 24 4.47 -2.79 -12.52
N GLU A 25 3.81 -3.64 -13.28
CA GLU A 25 2.75 -4.53 -12.80
C GLU A 25 3.08 -5.93 -13.28
N ILE A 26 3.19 -6.87 -12.34
CA ILE A 26 3.58 -8.24 -12.64
C ILE A 26 2.51 -9.17 -12.05
N GLU A 27 1.71 -9.75 -12.91
CA GLU A 27 0.75 -10.79 -12.53
C GLU A 27 1.45 -12.13 -12.27
N ASN A 28 0.80 -13.01 -11.49
CA ASN A 28 1.37 -14.29 -11.08
C ASN A 28 2.77 -14.13 -10.47
N PHE A 29 2.95 -13.13 -9.63
CA PHE A 29 4.24 -12.73 -9.08
C PHE A 29 4.90 -13.84 -8.26
N LEU A 30 4.16 -14.44 -7.33
CA LEU A 30 4.60 -15.65 -6.63
C LEU A 30 4.30 -16.89 -7.46
N SER A 31 5.11 -17.95 -7.30
CA SER A 31 4.75 -19.26 -7.78
C SER A 31 3.46 -19.75 -7.09
N GLN A 32 2.73 -20.66 -7.71
CA GLN A 32 1.52 -21.20 -7.09
C GLN A 32 1.81 -21.82 -5.72
N GLU A 33 2.91 -22.56 -5.59
CA GLU A 33 3.34 -23.14 -4.31
C GLU A 33 3.53 -22.09 -3.21
N HIS A 34 4.20 -20.97 -3.52
CA HIS A 34 4.43 -19.92 -2.52
C HIS A 34 3.17 -19.10 -2.23
N LEU A 35 2.30 -18.94 -3.22
CA LEU A 35 0.98 -18.34 -2.99
C LEU A 35 0.14 -19.23 -2.07
N ASP A 36 0.04 -20.52 -2.36
CA ASP A 36 -0.74 -21.48 -1.57
C ASP A 36 -0.23 -21.57 -0.13
N MET A 37 1.07 -21.49 0.07
CA MET A 37 1.69 -21.41 1.39
C MET A 37 1.18 -20.20 2.19
N LEU A 38 1.10 -19.02 1.56
CA LEU A 38 0.56 -17.81 2.20
C LEU A 38 -0.95 -17.94 2.44
N LEU A 39 -1.70 -18.43 1.45
CA LEU A 39 -3.16 -18.52 1.52
C LEU A 39 -3.67 -19.59 2.49
N SER A 40 -2.86 -20.61 2.78
CA SER A 40 -3.19 -21.66 3.76
C SER A 40 -2.81 -21.31 5.19
N ASP A 41 -1.97 -20.31 5.41
CA ASP A 41 -1.47 -19.96 6.74
C ASP A 41 -2.54 -19.23 7.57
N GLU A 42 -2.84 -19.80 8.75
CA GLU A 42 -3.85 -19.25 9.65
C GLU A 42 -3.47 -17.88 10.27
N GLN A 43 -2.19 -17.51 10.29
CA GLN A 43 -1.77 -16.18 10.73
C GLN A 43 -2.13 -15.12 9.68
N ILE A 44 -2.18 -15.52 8.40
CA ILE A 44 -2.45 -14.60 7.28
C ILE A 44 -3.93 -14.61 6.90
N HIS A 45 -4.53 -15.78 6.77
CA HIS A 45 -5.92 -15.93 6.40
C HIS A 45 -6.70 -16.72 7.44
N PHE A 46 -7.81 -16.19 7.88
CA PHE A 46 -8.68 -16.80 8.85
C PHE A 46 -10.14 -16.73 8.40
N LYS A 47 -10.96 -17.55 9.03
CA LYS A 47 -12.38 -17.68 8.72
C LYS A 47 -13.13 -16.36 8.98
N GLU A 48 -14.30 -16.24 8.39
CA GLU A 48 -15.25 -15.18 8.67
C GLU A 48 -15.44 -14.97 10.19
N GLN A 49 -15.50 -13.71 10.58
CA GLN A 49 -15.65 -13.31 11.98
C GLN A 49 -17.10 -12.84 12.22
N PRO A 50 -17.67 -13.11 13.40
CA PRO A 50 -19.06 -12.78 13.69
C PRO A 50 -19.30 -11.27 13.78
N ASP A 51 -18.32 -10.53 14.28
CA ASP A 51 -18.39 -9.08 14.47
C ASP A 51 -17.02 -8.41 14.36
N ASP A 52 -17.02 -7.09 14.37
CA ASP A 52 -15.81 -6.27 14.18
C ASP A 52 -14.86 -6.34 15.38
N GLU A 53 -15.39 -6.47 16.58
CA GLU A 53 -14.57 -6.59 17.79
C GLU A 53 -13.79 -7.91 17.78
N THR A 54 -14.48 -9.02 17.49
CA THR A 54 -13.87 -10.35 17.35
C THR A 54 -12.81 -10.36 16.25
N LEU A 55 -13.05 -9.68 15.12
CA LEU A 55 -12.06 -9.54 14.04
C LEU A 55 -10.81 -8.84 14.55
N ILE A 56 -10.93 -7.73 15.24
CA ILE A 56 -9.79 -6.98 15.77
C ILE A 56 -9.02 -7.81 16.80
N GLN A 57 -9.73 -8.47 17.73
CA GLN A 57 -9.12 -9.36 18.73
C GLN A 57 -8.38 -10.52 18.06
N THR A 58 -8.95 -11.09 17.01
CA THR A 58 -8.30 -12.16 16.22
C THR A 58 -7.02 -11.67 15.55
N LEU A 59 -7.03 -10.49 14.93
CA LEU A 59 -5.84 -9.89 14.32
C LEU A 59 -4.73 -9.69 15.35
N VAL A 60 -5.04 -9.06 16.47
CA VAL A 60 -4.07 -8.84 17.56
C VAL A 60 -3.56 -10.17 18.12
N GLY A 61 -4.44 -11.13 18.36
CA GLY A 61 -4.09 -12.48 18.85
C GLY A 61 -3.22 -13.28 17.89
N ARG A 62 -3.29 -13.00 16.57
CA ARG A 62 -2.42 -13.58 15.54
C ARG A 62 -1.08 -12.84 15.39
N GLY A 63 -0.88 -11.75 16.13
CA GLY A 63 0.38 -11.00 16.18
C GLY A 63 0.43 -9.78 15.25
N TYR A 64 -0.70 -9.35 14.72
CA TYR A 64 -0.77 -8.08 14.00
C TYR A 64 -0.70 -6.89 14.96
N GLU A 65 0.10 -5.91 14.60
CA GLU A 65 0.26 -4.66 15.33
C GLU A 65 -0.45 -3.52 14.60
N ILE A 66 -1.19 -2.70 15.35
CA ILE A 66 -1.84 -1.51 14.80
C ILE A 66 -0.77 -0.47 14.48
N GLN A 67 -0.87 0.09 13.28
CA GLN A 67 0.09 1.09 12.82
C GLN A 67 -0.36 2.49 13.19
N ASN A 68 0.60 3.29 13.67
CA ASN A 68 0.38 4.69 13.98
C ASN A 68 0.86 5.56 12.81
N PHE A 69 -0.08 5.93 11.93
CA PHE A 69 0.13 6.95 10.92
C PHE A 69 -0.72 8.18 11.25
N PRO A 70 -0.32 9.39 10.82
CA PRO A 70 -1.16 10.57 10.96
C PRO A 70 -2.56 10.32 10.38
N GLY A 71 -3.60 10.55 11.18
CA GLY A 71 -4.99 10.35 10.80
C GLY A 71 -5.57 8.94 11.01
N CYS A 72 -4.75 7.90 11.16
CA CYS A 72 -5.25 6.56 11.46
C CYS A 72 -5.86 6.44 12.85
N CYS A 73 -6.89 5.60 12.97
CA CYS A 73 -7.31 5.10 14.26
C CYS A 73 -6.25 4.15 14.82
N THR A 74 -5.71 4.49 15.98
CA THR A 74 -4.76 3.64 16.70
C THR A 74 -5.41 2.93 17.88
N ASP A 75 -6.60 3.38 18.30
CA ASP A 75 -7.43 2.74 19.32
C ASP A 75 -8.57 1.94 18.64
N PRO A 76 -8.63 0.61 18.83
CA PRO A 76 -9.73 -0.20 18.34
C PRO A 76 -11.12 0.29 18.77
N ARG A 77 -11.26 0.83 19.99
CA ARG A 77 -12.54 1.32 20.49
C ARG A 77 -13.01 2.56 19.72
N ASP A 78 -12.09 3.47 19.37
CA ASP A 78 -12.41 4.62 18.54
C ASP A 78 -12.87 4.16 17.15
N TYR A 79 -12.16 3.21 16.55
CA TYR A 79 -12.54 2.62 15.26
C TYR A 79 -13.94 2.00 15.30
N LEU A 80 -14.22 1.16 16.31
CA LEU A 80 -15.55 0.51 16.48
C LEU A 80 -16.66 1.54 16.69
N ASN A 81 -16.42 2.56 17.52
CA ASN A 81 -17.36 3.64 17.75
C ASN A 81 -17.69 4.41 16.47
N ARG A 82 -16.69 4.67 15.63
CA ARG A 82 -16.86 5.34 14.33
C ARG A 82 -17.62 4.48 13.33
N LEU A 83 -17.36 3.16 13.31
CA LEU A 83 -18.14 2.21 12.50
C LEU A 83 -19.63 2.23 12.89
N GLN A 84 -19.89 2.13 14.19
CA GLN A 84 -21.26 2.09 14.72
C GLN A 84 -22.05 3.38 14.45
N ASN A 85 -21.39 4.53 14.56
CA ASN A 85 -22.02 5.85 14.41
C ASN A 85 -21.88 6.42 12.99
N ASN A 86 -21.24 5.70 12.08
CA ASN A 86 -20.93 6.15 10.71
C ASN A 86 -20.27 7.56 10.68
N ASN A 87 -19.34 7.79 11.59
CA ASN A 87 -18.67 9.09 11.74
C ASN A 87 -17.26 9.06 11.17
N TRP A 88 -17.14 9.22 9.85
CA TRP A 88 -15.88 9.15 9.11
C TRP A 88 -15.55 10.47 8.41
N PRO A 89 -14.29 10.95 8.48
CA PRO A 89 -13.88 12.16 7.76
C PRO A 89 -13.99 12.05 6.24
N SER A 90 -13.90 10.84 5.68
CA SER A 90 -14.13 10.60 4.25
C SER A 90 -15.53 10.98 3.76
N ASP A 91 -16.48 11.12 4.68
CA ASP A 91 -17.84 11.58 4.37
C ASP A 91 -17.88 13.10 4.17
N ILE A 92 -16.80 13.81 4.52
CA ILE A 92 -16.66 15.24 4.28
C ILE A 92 -16.16 15.45 2.86
N LYS A 93 -17.07 15.77 1.96
CA LYS A 93 -16.76 15.99 0.53
C LYS A 93 -15.63 17.00 0.34
N GLY A 94 -14.65 16.63 -0.47
CA GLY A 94 -13.53 17.51 -0.83
C GLY A 94 -12.44 17.63 0.23
N THR A 95 -12.50 16.88 1.33
CA THR A 95 -11.44 16.89 2.34
C THR A 95 -10.40 15.82 2.01
N PRO A 96 -9.12 16.17 1.81
CA PRO A 96 -8.07 15.17 1.64
C PRO A 96 -7.74 14.49 2.96
N ILE A 97 -7.45 13.19 2.88
CA ILE A 97 -7.18 12.34 4.03
C ILE A 97 -5.79 11.71 3.85
N GLU A 98 -4.87 12.00 4.75
CA GLU A 98 -3.53 11.43 4.76
C GLU A 98 -3.57 9.92 4.99
N SER A 99 -4.35 9.48 5.97
CA SER A 99 -4.62 8.08 6.26
C SER A 99 -5.77 8.01 7.23
N TYR A 100 -6.72 7.12 6.98
CA TYR A 100 -7.88 7.00 7.84
C TYR A 100 -8.32 5.55 7.98
N GLY A 101 -9.09 5.25 9.04
CA GLY A 101 -9.41 3.88 9.38
C GLY A 101 -8.30 3.22 10.18
N ILE A 102 -8.20 1.91 10.13
CA ILE A 102 -7.23 1.14 10.91
C ILE A 102 -6.36 0.27 10.00
N THR A 103 -5.08 0.24 10.27
CA THR A 103 -4.09 -0.56 9.55
C THR A 103 -3.37 -1.50 10.50
N PHE A 104 -3.28 -2.75 10.11
CA PHE A 104 -2.56 -3.79 10.84
C PHE A 104 -1.35 -4.28 10.05
N ARG A 105 -0.23 -4.49 10.72
CA ARG A 105 0.97 -5.12 10.14
C ARG A 105 1.40 -6.31 10.94
N LEU A 106 1.79 -7.35 10.22
CA LEU A 106 2.43 -8.53 10.75
C LEU A 106 3.93 -8.44 10.44
N THR A 107 4.75 -8.48 11.48
CA THR A 107 6.21 -8.40 11.39
C THR A 107 6.91 -9.61 11.99
N LYS A 108 6.15 -10.47 12.70
CA LYS A 108 6.65 -11.71 13.30
C LYS A 108 5.85 -12.89 12.78
N TYR A 109 6.51 -13.76 12.04
CA TYR A 109 5.90 -14.89 11.35
C TYR A 109 6.12 -16.16 12.13
N LYS A 110 5.07 -16.98 12.31
CA LYS A 110 5.13 -18.29 12.98
C LYS A 110 5.55 -19.39 12.03
N ASN A 111 5.27 -19.22 10.74
CA ASN A 111 5.64 -20.14 9.69
C ASN A 111 7.01 -19.75 9.14
N ASP A 112 7.98 -20.67 9.27
CA ASP A 112 9.37 -20.44 8.88
C ASP A 112 9.53 -20.14 7.38
N LYS A 113 8.72 -20.75 6.51
CA LYS A 113 8.77 -20.48 5.08
C LYS A 113 8.27 -19.07 4.74
N ILE A 114 7.25 -18.60 5.45
CA ILE A 114 6.76 -17.22 5.31
C ILE A 114 7.81 -16.23 5.82
N ALA A 115 8.43 -16.54 6.97
CA ALA A 115 9.55 -15.75 7.49
C ALA A 115 10.68 -15.68 6.46
N GLN A 116 11.08 -16.80 5.86
CA GLN A 116 12.11 -16.84 4.82
C GLN A 116 11.75 -16.04 3.56
N LEU A 117 10.47 -16.06 3.12
CA LEU A 117 10.01 -15.21 2.00
C LEU A 117 10.15 -13.72 2.34
N ILE A 118 9.71 -13.32 3.53
CA ILE A 118 9.80 -11.92 3.94
C ILE A 118 11.26 -11.50 4.17
N ASP A 119 12.10 -12.37 4.71
CA ASP A 119 13.54 -12.15 4.85
C ASP A 119 14.20 -12.00 3.48
N PHE A 120 13.81 -12.81 2.49
CA PHE A 120 14.26 -12.64 1.11
C PHE A 120 13.85 -11.27 0.53
N LEU A 121 12.58 -10.87 0.72
CA LEU A 121 12.08 -9.57 0.27
C LEU A 121 12.70 -8.38 1.04
N ASN A 122 13.26 -8.58 2.22
CA ASN A 122 14.07 -7.62 2.96
C ASN A 122 15.57 -7.78 2.69
N GLY A 123 15.94 -8.80 1.92
CA GLY A 123 17.32 -9.19 1.68
C GLY A 123 18.03 -8.32 0.64
N ARG A 124 19.35 -8.45 0.65
CA ARG A 124 20.27 -7.71 -0.23
C ARG A 124 19.97 -7.93 -1.72
N ASP A 125 19.75 -9.18 -2.13
CA ASP A 125 19.64 -9.53 -3.56
C ASP A 125 18.34 -8.94 -4.15
N PHE A 126 17.23 -9.01 -3.44
CA PHE A 126 15.97 -8.39 -3.84
C PHE A 126 16.11 -6.86 -3.89
N LYS A 127 16.74 -6.25 -2.89
CA LYS A 127 17.03 -4.81 -2.86
C LYS A 127 17.84 -4.38 -4.08
N ILE A 128 18.95 -5.08 -4.40
CA ILE A 128 19.80 -4.78 -5.56
C ILE A 128 19.00 -4.91 -6.87
N ALA A 129 18.12 -5.91 -7.00
CA ALA A 129 17.29 -6.06 -8.19
C ALA A 129 16.36 -4.84 -8.37
N LEU A 130 15.72 -4.37 -7.29
CA LEU A 130 14.90 -3.17 -7.32
C LEU A 130 15.71 -1.92 -7.66
N GLU A 131 16.85 -1.72 -7.00
CA GLU A 131 17.75 -0.59 -7.24
C GLU A 131 18.21 -0.56 -8.72
N THR A 132 18.60 -1.71 -9.26
CA THR A 132 19.03 -1.85 -10.65
C THR A 132 17.88 -1.54 -11.61
N LYS A 133 16.71 -2.12 -11.39
CA LYS A 133 15.55 -1.98 -12.27
C LYS A 133 15.04 -0.54 -12.34
N PHE A 134 15.02 0.17 -11.20
CA PHE A 134 14.52 1.52 -11.09
C PHE A 134 15.62 2.60 -11.15
N GLY A 135 16.88 2.24 -11.29
CA GLY A 135 18.01 3.18 -11.36
C GLY A 135 18.25 3.93 -10.04
N ILE A 136 17.90 3.33 -8.89
CA ILE A 136 18.09 3.94 -7.57
C ILE A 136 19.55 3.83 -7.16
N ARG A 137 20.21 4.98 -6.91
CA ARG A 137 21.66 5.05 -6.64
C ARG A 137 22.01 5.53 -5.25
N HIS A 138 21.09 6.20 -4.56
CA HIS A 138 21.33 6.73 -3.21
C HIS A 138 21.11 5.64 -2.16
N GLN A 139 21.86 5.73 -1.07
CA GLN A 139 21.77 4.82 0.05
C GLN A 139 20.34 4.76 0.58
N ASN A 140 19.85 3.55 0.76
CA ASN A 140 18.47 3.30 1.19
C ASN A 140 18.37 1.99 1.97
N SER A 141 17.32 1.85 2.75
CA SER A 141 16.94 0.63 3.45
C SER A 141 15.63 0.08 2.91
N ILE A 142 15.44 -1.23 2.98
CA ILE A 142 14.21 -1.90 2.56
C ILE A 142 13.41 -2.34 3.79
N ILE A 143 12.08 -2.18 3.71
CA ILE A 143 11.14 -2.62 4.74
C ILE A 143 9.97 -3.30 4.05
N THR A 144 9.69 -4.55 4.45
CA THR A 144 8.56 -5.36 3.96
C THR A 144 7.75 -5.90 5.12
N ALA A 145 6.44 -5.89 5.01
CA ALA A 145 5.53 -6.49 5.99
C ALA A 145 4.23 -6.96 5.32
N ILE A 146 3.54 -7.91 5.95
CA ILE A 146 2.17 -8.25 5.57
C ILE A 146 1.23 -7.25 6.24
N GLN A 147 0.40 -6.60 5.44
CA GLN A 147 -0.50 -5.55 5.88
C GLN A 147 -1.95 -5.92 5.61
N LYS A 148 -2.82 -5.59 6.57
CA LYS A 148 -4.27 -5.63 6.41
C LYS A 148 -4.85 -4.26 6.70
N ASN A 149 -5.80 -3.87 5.86
CA ASN A 149 -6.58 -2.65 6.06
C ASN A 149 -8.05 -3.05 6.16
N LEU A 150 -8.74 -2.64 7.20
CA LEU A 150 -10.16 -2.91 7.37
C LEU A 150 -11.01 -1.91 6.58
N THR A 151 -12.32 -2.15 6.52
CA THR A 151 -13.25 -1.23 5.87
C THR A 151 -13.08 0.20 6.40
N LYS A 152 -13.46 1.19 5.60
CA LYS A 152 -13.28 2.63 5.90
C LYS A 152 -11.82 3.09 6.05
N TYR A 153 -10.83 2.24 5.72
CA TYR A 153 -9.49 2.76 5.50
C TYR A 153 -9.46 3.56 4.21
N GLU A 154 -8.92 4.77 4.29
CA GLU A 154 -8.79 5.65 3.13
C GLU A 154 -7.49 6.44 3.21
N ILE A 155 -6.85 6.60 2.07
CA ILE A 155 -5.81 7.58 1.82
C ILE A 155 -6.11 8.22 0.46
N THR A 156 -6.35 9.53 0.44
CA THR A 156 -6.75 10.26 -0.77
C THR A 156 -5.60 10.34 -1.76
N PRO A 157 -5.85 10.79 -3.01
CA PRO A 157 -4.82 10.92 -4.02
C PRO A 157 -3.60 11.69 -3.53
N HIS A 158 -2.45 11.06 -3.64
CA HIS A 158 -1.16 11.62 -3.24
C HIS A 158 -0.01 10.93 -4.00
N PRO A 159 1.09 11.61 -4.21
CA PRO A 159 2.37 10.95 -4.45
C PRO A 159 3.00 10.62 -3.09
N ASP A 160 3.72 9.54 -3.02
CA ASP A 160 4.48 9.21 -1.81
C ASP A 160 5.49 10.29 -1.45
N THR A 161 5.96 10.29 -0.20
CA THR A 161 6.93 11.27 0.30
C THR A 161 8.25 11.22 -0.46
N LYS A 162 8.99 12.34 -0.52
CA LYS A 162 10.32 12.43 -1.15
C LYS A 162 11.37 11.52 -0.49
N ARG A 163 11.09 11.00 0.71
CA ARG A 163 11.92 10.03 1.42
C ARG A 163 11.85 8.62 0.85
N LYS A 164 10.81 8.27 0.11
CA LYS A 164 10.67 6.95 -0.50
C LYS A 164 11.39 6.91 -1.85
N ALA A 165 12.26 5.92 -2.01
CA ALA A 165 12.89 5.62 -3.28
C ALA A 165 12.02 4.70 -4.14
N LEU A 166 11.24 3.82 -3.50
CA LEU A 166 10.35 2.88 -4.18
C LEU A 166 9.23 2.44 -3.24
N THR A 167 8.06 2.21 -3.81
CA THR A 167 6.90 1.59 -3.16
C THR A 167 6.49 0.36 -3.96
N TYR A 168 6.16 -0.73 -3.26
CA TYR A 168 5.54 -1.90 -3.87
C TYR A 168 4.41 -2.48 -3.02
N LEU A 169 3.43 -3.06 -3.72
CA LEU A 169 2.22 -3.63 -3.14
C LEU A 169 1.89 -4.93 -3.89
N LEU A 170 1.94 -6.06 -3.20
CA LEU A 170 1.55 -7.36 -3.73
C LEU A 170 0.22 -7.80 -3.08
N ASN A 171 -0.81 -7.98 -3.88
CA ASN A 171 -2.10 -8.49 -3.40
C ASN A 171 -2.01 -10.00 -3.13
N ILE A 172 -2.36 -10.41 -1.92
CA ILE A 172 -2.37 -11.83 -1.49
C ILE A 172 -3.69 -12.18 -0.80
N ASN A 173 -4.80 -11.89 -1.45
CA ASN A 173 -6.13 -12.18 -0.90
C ASN A 173 -6.48 -13.67 -1.14
N LYS A 174 -7.18 -14.28 -0.20
CA LYS A 174 -7.55 -15.69 -0.26
C LYS A 174 -8.59 -15.99 -1.33
N ASP A 175 -9.49 -15.05 -1.57
CA ASP A 175 -10.64 -15.20 -2.43
C ASP A 175 -10.59 -14.17 -3.55
N ASP A 176 -10.64 -14.62 -4.79
CA ASP A 176 -10.64 -13.75 -5.97
C ASP A 176 -11.93 -12.91 -6.08
N SER A 177 -12.99 -13.24 -5.33
CA SER A 177 -14.18 -12.40 -5.26
C SER A 177 -13.87 -10.98 -4.79
N ILE A 178 -12.79 -10.78 -4.03
CA ILE A 178 -12.32 -9.46 -3.61
C ILE A 178 -11.99 -8.56 -4.81
N GLU A 179 -11.62 -9.13 -5.95
CA GLU A 179 -11.33 -8.37 -7.17
C GLU A 179 -12.56 -7.57 -7.67
N GLY A 180 -13.77 -8.00 -7.30
CA GLY A 180 -15.03 -7.34 -7.63
C GLY A 180 -15.36 -6.13 -6.76
N TYR A 181 -14.71 -5.98 -5.60
CA TYR A 181 -14.95 -4.86 -4.69
C TYR A 181 -14.03 -3.69 -4.99
N ASP A 182 -14.45 -2.48 -4.57
CA ASP A 182 -13.58 -1.30 -4.65
C ASP A 182 -12.67 -1.22 -3.41
N VAL A 183 -11.65 -2.10 -3.40
CA VAL A 183 -10.69 -2.26 -2.29
C VAL A 183 -9.25 -2.11 -2.76
N HIS A 184 -9.06 -1.66 -3.99
CA HIS A 184 -7.79 -1.74 -4.68
C HIS A 184 -7.06 -0.41 -4.70
N THR A 185 -5.77 -0.48 -4.98
CA THR A 185 -4.97 0.72 -5.20
C THR A 185 -5.31 1.31 -6.57
N HIS A 186 -5.70 2.59 -6.58
CA HIS A 186 -5.91 3.37 -7.78
C HIS A 186 -4.61 4.06 -8.18
N LEU A 187 -4.26 3.99 -9.46
CA LEU A 187 -3.23 4.82 -10.09
C LEU A 187 -3.95 5.94 -10.84
N LEU A 188 -3.58 7.19 -10.54
CA LEU A 188 -4.35 8.37 -10.92
C LEU A 188 -3.51 9.38 -11.71
N LYS A 189 -4.22 10.31 -12.35
CA LYS A 189 -3.67 11.58 -12.84
C LYS A 189 -4.54 12.72 -12.35
N PHE A 190 -3.97 13.93 -12.27
CA PHE A 190 -4.79 15.12 -12.16
C PHE A 190 -5.69 15.26 -13.39
N LYS A 191 -6.89 15.80 -13.20
CA LYS A 191 -7.68 16.32 -14.30
C LYS A 191 -6.92 17.47 -14.95
N LYS A 192 -7.18 17.71 -16.22
CA LYS A 192 -6.43 18.68 -17.06
C LYS A 192 -6.30 20.07 -16.42
N GLU A 193 -7.36 20.56 -15.81
CA GLU A 193 -7.40 21.87 -15.15
C GLU A 193 -6.48 21.97 -13.92
N TYR A 194 -6.08 20.83 -13.34
CA TYR A 194 -5.24 20.75 -12.15
C TYR A 194 -3.81 20.23 -12.42
N GLU A 195 -3.44 19.98 -13.67
CA GLU A 195 -2.10 19.46 -14.01
C GLU A 195 -0.96 20.42 -13.60
N HIS A 196 -1.26 21.72 -13.44
CA HIS A 196 -0.29 22.69 -12.94
C HIS A 196 0.29 22.34 -11.57
N ILE A 197 -0.44 21.54 -10.76
CA ILE A 197 0.00 21.10 -9.43
C ILE A 197 1.28 20.29 -9.52
N TYR A 198 1.45 19.47 -10.57
CA TYR A 198 2.71 18.73 -10.77
C TYR A 198 3.91 19.65 -10.78
N LYS A 199 3.81 20.76 -11.53
CA LYS A 199 4.88 21.74 -11.63
C LYS A 199 5.15 22.42 -10.28
N VAL A 200 4.10 22.77 -9.54
CA VAL A 200 4.26 23.38 -8.21
C VAL A 200 5.03 22.44 -7.28
N TRP A 201 4.69 21.13 -7.28
CA TRP A 201 5.39 20.14 -6.48
C TRP A 201 6.84 19.90 -6.91
N ASP A 202 7.12 19.97 -8.21
CA ASP A 202 8.49 19.83 -8.74
C ASP A 202 9.37 21.04 -8.37
N ASP A 203 8.80 22.24 -8.44
CA ASP A 203 9.52 23.48 -8.16
C ASP A 203 9.74 23.71 -6.65
N THR A 204 8.95 23.08 -5.77
CA THR A 204 9.01 23.30 -4.32
C THR A 204 9.91 22.26 -3.64
N LYS A 205 11.12 22.68 -3.22
CA LYS A 205 12.13 21.79 -2.65
C LYS A 205 11.96 21.57 -1.14
N ASP A 206 11.50 22.58 -0.42
CA ASP A 206 11.48 22.60 1.05
C ASP A 206 10.19 22.01 1.64
N LEU A 207 9.21 21.71 0.80
CA LEU A 207 7.96 21.07 1.21
C LEU A 207 7.82 19.71 0.54
N ASP A 208 7.20 18.79 1.26
CA ASP A 208 6.76 17.54 0.66
C ASP A 208 5.46 17.77 -0.10
N ARG A 209 5.12 16.82 -0.95
CA ARG A 209 3.85 16.82 -1.65
C ARG A 209 2.72 16.63 -0.62
N CYS A 210 1.51 16.97 -0.99
CA CYS A 210 0.36 16.83 -0.10
C CYS A 210 -0.67 15.83 -0.65
N TRP A 211 -1.62 15.47 0.21
CA TRP A 211 -2.83 14.74 -0.15
C TRP A 211 -3.82 15.74 -0.76
N VAL A 212 -4.51 15.32 -1.83
CA VAL A 212 -5.48 16.17 -2.52
C VAL A 212 -6.85 15.48 -2.56
N PRO A 213 -7.95 16.25 -2.71
CA PRO A 213 -9.27 15.67 -2.89
C PRO A 213 -9.36 14.79 -4.14
N TRP A 214 -10.17 13.72 -4.07
CA TRP A 214 -10.46 12.84 -5.21
C TRP A 214 -10.99 13.61 -6.43
N ASP A 215 -11.76 14.64 -6.19
CA ASP A 215 -12.39 15.45 -7.26
C ASP A 215 -11.38 16.15 -8.18
N LEU A 216 -10.13 16.32 -7.75
CA LEU A 216 -9.05 16.89 -8.57
C LEU A 216 -8.43 15.87 -9.52
N CYS A 217 -8.70 14.59 -9.31
CA CYS A 217 -8.03 13.48 -9.99
C CYS A 217 -9.01 12.59 -10.76
N GLU A 218 -8.47 11.80 -11.67
CA GLU A 218 -9.15 10.70 -12.34
C GLU A 218 -8.35 9.40 -12.16
N SER A 219 -9.07 8.33 -11.81
CA SER A 219 -8.48 6.99 -11.76
C SER A 219 -8.29 6.48 -13.19
N LYS A 220 -7.04 6.22 -13.54
CA LYS A 220 -6.68 5.68 -14.87
C LYS A 220 -6.54 4.16 -14.84
N LYS A 221 -6.17 3.61 -13.69
CA LYS A 221 -5.99 2.18 -13.50
C LYS A 221 -6.26 1.80 -12.05
N THR A 222 -6.76 0.59 -11.85
CA THR A 222 -6.96 -0.02 -10.54
C THR A 222 -6.27 -1.37 -10.50
N ILE A 223 -5.42 -1.60 -9.49
CA ILE A 223 -4.64 -2.83 -9.35
C ILE A 223 -5.48 -3.86 -8.60
N ARG A 224 -6.21 -4.71 -9.35
CA ARG A 224 -7.23 -5.63 -8.82
C ARG A 224 -6.74 -7.05 -8.59
N LYS A 225 -5.89 -7.54 -9.49
CA LYS A 225 -5.52 -8.96 -9.53
C LYS A 225 -4.83 -9.44 -8.27
N ASN A 226 -5.25 -10.62 -7.79
CA ASN A 226 -4.51 -11.37 -6.79
C ASN A 226 -3.20 -11.90 -7.38
N ASN A 227 -2.23 -12.14 -6.51
CA ASN A 227 -0.88 -12.52 -6.92
C ASN A 227 -0.30 -11.56 -7.97
N SER A 228 -0.67 -10.28 -7.87
CA SER A 228 -0.15 -9.21 -8.71
C SER A 228 0.55 -8.17 -7.85
N ILE A 229 1.77 -7.80 -8.25
CA ILE A 229 2.54 -6.76 -7.61
C ILE A 229 2.61 -5.51 -8.49
N VAL A 230 2.40 -4.35 -7.89
CA VAL A 230 2.69 -3.06 -8.50
C VAL A 230 3.91 -2.45 -7.82
N LEU A 231 4.84 -1.90 -8.62
CA LEU A 231 6.05 -1.24 -8.11
C LEU A 231 6.23 0.10 -8.85
N PHE A 232 6.56 1.14 -8.12
CA PHE A 232 6.86 2.45 -8.70
C PHE A 232 7.84 3.24 -7.82
N SER A 233 8.67 4.06 -8.49
CA SER A 233 9.54 5.02 -7.80
C SER A 233 8.78 6.35 -7.65
N PRO A 234 8.56 6.85 -6.41
CA PRO A 234 7.75 8.02 -6.17
C PRO A 234 8.33 9.30 -6.75
N THR A 235 7.52 9.97 -7.57
CA THR A 235 7.75 11.33 -8.08
C THR A 235 6.50 12.16 -7.83
N SER A 236 6.49 13.45 -8.16
CA SER A 236 5.28 14.29 -8.14
C SER A 236 4.14 13.71 -8.99
N HIS A 237 4.46 12.95 -10.03
CA HIS A 237 3.50 12.37 -10.98
C HIS A 237 2.92 11.01 -10.56
N THR A 238 3.41 10.38 -9.49
CA THR A 238 2.99 9.03 -9.08
C THR A 238 1.75 9.04 -8.17
N LEU A 239 0.70 9.71 -8.62
CA LEU A 239 -0.55 9.79 -7.85
C LEU A 239 -1.18 8.42 -7.70
N HIS A 240 -1.44 8.06 -6.43
CA HIS A 240 -2.18 6.85 -6.10
C HIS A 240 -3.05 7.07 -4.87
N ALA A 241 -4.05 6.24 -4.71
CA ALA A 241 -5.01 6.34 -3.62
C ALA A 241 -5.67 5.00 -3.35
N VAL A 242 -6.29 4.88 -2.18
CA VAL A 242 -7.16 3.76 -1.84
C VAL A 242 -8.31 4.26 -0.97
N LYS A 243 -9.49 3.69 -1.20
CA LYS A 243 -10.66 3.86 -0.34
C LYS A 243 -11.34 2.51 -0.21
N LEU A 244 -11.57 2.05 1.03
CA LEU A 244 -12.08 0.72 1.30
C LEU A 244 -13.49 0.78 1.84
N ASP A 245 -14.41 0.12 1.13
CA ASP A 245 -15.75 -0.17 1.63
C ASP A 245 -16.14 -1.60 1.21
N TYR A 246 -16.00 -2.55 2.14
CA TYR A 246 -16.13 -3.97 1.83
C TYR A 246 -16.49 -4.80 3.07
N PRO A 247 -17.02 -6.02 2.90
CA PRO A 247 -17.41 -6.89 4.00
C PRO A 247 -16.20 -7.52 4.72
N HIS A 248 -15.40 -6.72 5.41
CA HIS A 248 -14.11 -7.09 5.98
C HIS A 248 -14.17 -8.19 7.04
N LYS A 249 -15.36 -8.48 7.58
CA LYS A 249 -15.55 -9.63 8.49
C LYS A 249 -15.49 -10.96 7.77
N GLN A 250 -15.93 -11.02 6.52
CA GLN A 250 -15.92 -12.23 5.69
C GLN A 250 -14.50 -12.52 5.17
N PHE A 251 -13.82 -11.49 4.72
CA PHE A 251 -12.43 -11.56 4.24
C PHE A 251 -11.72 -10.23 4.44
N GLN A 252 -10.40 -10.27 4.62
CA GLN A 252 -9.62 -9.06 4.84
C GLN A 252 -8.70 -8.81 3.64
N ARG A 253 -8.76 -7.58 3.10
CA ARG A 253 -7.78 -7.12 2.14
C ARG A 253 -6.38 -7.29 2.71
N THR A 254 -5.57 -8.10 2.05
CA THR A 254 -4.24 -8.48 2.50
C THR A 254 -3.21 -8.19 1.43
N GLN A 255 -2.12 -7.54 1.82
CA GLN A 255 -1.02 -7.22 0.92
C GLN A 255 0.33 -7.49 1.57
N ILE A 256 1.32 -7.91 0.79
CA ILE A 256 2.71 -7.68 1.14
C ILE A 256 3.04 -6.27 0.66
N TYR A 257 3.30 -5.40 1.62
CA TYR A 257 3.62 -3.99 1.39
C TYR A 257 5.09 -3.76 1.72
N GLY A 258 5.77 -3.00 0.86
CA GLY A 258 7.15 -2.62 1.15
C GLY A 258 7.60 -1.33 0.48
N ASN A 259 8.71 -0.81 1.00
CA ASN A 259 9.36 0.40 0.49
C ASN A 259 10.88 0.28 0.52
N LEU A 260 11.52 0.97 -0.43
CA LEU A 260 12.89 1.45 -0.24
C LEU A 260 12.80 2.89 0.31
N MET A 261 13.49 3.13 1.42
CA MET A 261 13.54 4.43 2.08
C MET A 261 14.94 5.00 1.97
N TYR A 262 15.07 6.21 1.42
CA TYR A 262 16.35 6.92 1.43
C TYR A 262 16.82 7.15 2.87
N GLU A 263 18.07 6.80 3.14
CA GLU A 263 18.76 7.22 4.37
C GLU A 263 19.15 8.70 4.24
N ASN A 264 19.23 9.41 5.32
CA ASN A 264 19.67 10.82 5.34
C ASN A 264 18.77 11.85 4.61
N VAL A 265 17.53 11.50 4.30
CA VAL A 265 16.52 12.46 3.83
C VAL A 265 15.57 12.79 4.97
N ALA A 266 15.60 14.04 5.44
CA ALA A 266 14.70 14.51 6.48
C ALA A 266 13.23 14.53 5.99
N ARG A 267 12.29 14.29 6.91
CA ARG A 267 10.87 14.49 6.64
C ARG A 267 10.63 15.98 6.41
N GLN A 268 10.02 16.31 5.29
CA GLN A 268 9.59 17.68 4.98
C GLN A 268 8.13 17.88 5.40
N PRO A 269 7.73 19.11 5.79
CA PRO A 269 6.32 19.44 5.98
C PRO A 269 5.53 19.23 4.68
N ALA A 270 4.33 18.66 4.78
CA ALA A 270 3.43 18.56 3.64
C ALA A 270 2.86 19.93 3.28
N MET A 271 2.66 20.16 1.97
CA MET A 271 1.94 21.34 1.49
C MET A 271 0.47 21.30 1.94
N ASP A 272 -0.14 22.45 2.16
CA ASP A 272 -1.59 22.54 2.20
C ASP A 272 -2.13 22.57 0.76
N TYR A 273 -2.99 21.58 0.38
CA TYR A 273 -3.55 21.51 -0.97
C TYR A 273 -4.34 22.77 -1.37
N LYS A 274 -4.90 23.50 -0.38
CA LYS A 274 -5.66 24.74 -0.65
C LYS A 274 -4.80 25.84 -1.25
N THR A 275 -3.49 25.80 -1.03
CA THR A 275 -2.55 26.74 -1.62
C THR A 275 -2.20 26.40 -3.08
N LEU A 276 -2.68 25.25 -3.58
CA LEU A 276 -2.45 24.78 -4.95
C LEU A 276 -3.59 25.16 -5.92
N LEU A 277 -4.71 25.62 -5.37
CA LEU A 277 -5.93 26.01 -6.09
C LEU A 277 -6.07 27.51 -6.17
#